data_209edb2d542ee59cfe8defa868a83d02
#
_entry.id   209edb2d542ee59cfe8defa868a83d02
#
_cell.length_a   1.000
_cell.length_b   1.000
_cell.length_c   1.000
_cell.angle_alpha   90.00
_cell.angle_beta   90.00
_cell.angle_gamma   90.00
#
_symmetry.space_group_name_H-M   'P 1'
#
loop_
_entity.id
_entity.type
_entity.pdbx_description
1 polymer ?
#
loop_
_entity_poly.entity_id
_entity_poly.type
_entity_poly.pdbx_seq_one_letter_code
_entity_poly.pdbx_strand_id
1 'polypeptide(L)'
;MIAQISEFRMPRYREIPDVGLYLDQTVKYMNRYLAPLGCMEITTSMVSNYVKKGYISNPVRKQYSAEQIAYLLFIAVAKSALSMDNITRLFQMQRKTYTVQQAYDYFCDSLESTLQYTFGLTDTMERFNPADMPERMMLRATIIAVTHIIYLSSQFDAMQGQGTLPASGHLALPEE
;
A
#
# COMPACT_ATOMS: atom_id res chain seq x y z
N MET A 1 -6.82 16.22 0.49
CA MET A 1 -5.69 15.30 0.27
C MET A 1 -4.42 15.71 1.05
N ILE A 2 -3.81 16.89 0.83
CA ILE A 2 -2.56 17.31 1.52
C ILE A 2 -2.68 17.20 3.05
N ALA A 3 -3.75 17.74 3.66
CA ALA A 3 -3.97 17.64 5.11
C ALA A 3 -4.12 16.19 5.60
N GLN A 4 -4.70 15.31 4.79
CA GLN A 4 -4.82 13.89 5.11
C GLN A 4 -3.46 13.17 5.03
N ILE A 5 -2.60 13.55 4.08
CA ILE A 5 -1.25 12.98 3.94
C ILE A 5 -0.32 13.47 5.05
N SER A 6 -0.45 14.75 5.50
CA SER A 6 0.36 15.28 6.60
C SER A 6 0.14 14.53 7.92
N GLU A 7 -1.05 14.00 8.14
CA GLU A 7 -1.43 13.24 9.33
C GLU A 7 -1.44 11.73 9.09
N PHE A 8 -1.13 11.29 7.85
CA PHE A 8 -1.18 9.88 7.49
C PHE A 8 -0.17 9.06 8.27
N ARG A 9 -0.66 7.99 8.90
CA ARG A 9 0.15 7.04 9.65
C ARG A 9 -0.41 5.63 9.50
N MET A 10 0.47 4.70 9.15
CA MET A 10 0.16 3.26 9.18
C MET A 10 0.30 2.72 10.61
N PRO A 11 -0.49 1.72 11.00
CA PRO A 11 -0.28 1.05 12.29
C PRO A 11 1.07 0.32 12.24
N ARG A 12 1.91 0.46 13.26
CA ARG A 12 3.12 -0.36 13.39
C ARG A 12 2.74 -1.80 13.75
N TYR A 13 3.62 -2.75 13.51
CA TYR A 13 3.32 -4.17 13.70
C TYR A 13 2.76 -4.48 15.09
N ARG A 14 3.33 -3.88 16.13
CA ARG A 14 2.87 -4.05 17.52
C ARG A 14 1.55 -3.37 17.85
N GLU A 15 1.06 -2.51 16.99
CA GLU A 15 -0.24 -1.83 17.12
C GLU A 15 -1.36 -2.61 16.43
N ILE A 16 -1.01 -3.60 15.60
CA ILE A 16 -1.99 -4.52 15.02
C ILE A 16 -2.49 -5.46 16.13
N PRO A 17 -3.83 -5.66 16.29
CA PRO A 17 -4.37 -6.53 17.31
C PRO A 17 -3.79 -7.94 17.25
N ASP A 18 -3.21 -8.42 18.34
CA ASP A 18 -2.59 -9.73 18.47
C ASP A 18 -3.60 -10.85 18.79
N VAL A 19 -4.77 -10.48 19.28
CA VAL A 19 -5.87 -11.41 19.58
C VAL A 19 -6.52 -12.03 18.34
N GLY A 20 -6.15 -11.55 17.15
CA GLY A 20 -6.77 -11.93 15.88
C GLY A 20 -8.09 -11.21 15.60
N LEU A 21 -8.37 -10.97 14.32
CA LEU A 21 -9.59 -10.31 13.88
C LEU A 21 -10.38 -11.22 12.92
N TYR A 22 -11.71 -11.24 13.04
CA TYR A 22 -12.56 -11.88 12.04
C TYR A 22 -12.50 -11.09 10.71
N LEU A 23 -12.91 -11.73 9.61
CA LEU A 23 -12.79 -11.16 8.26
C LEU A 23 -13.33 -9.73 8.16
N ASP A 24 -14.56 -9.48 8.62
CA ASP A 24 -15.18 -8.15 8.55
C ASP A 24 -14.44 -7.12 9.42
N GLN A 25 -13.96 -7.54 10.60
CA GLN A 25 -13.15 -6.70 11.47
C GLN A 25 -11.80 -6.37 10.83
N THR A 26 -11.17 -7.35 10.18
CA THR A 26 -9.91 -7.17 9.44
C THR A 26 -10.08 -6.13 8.34
N VAL A 27 -11.11 -6.26 7.51
CA VAL A 27 -11.39 -5.33 6.42
C VAL A 27 -11.68 -3.92 6.96
N LYS A 28 -12.50 -3.80 8.00
CA LYS A 28 -12.79 -2.51 8.65
C LYS A 28 -11.54 -1.86 9.23
N TYR A 29 -10.71 -2.66 9.91
CA TYR A 29 -9.44 -2.20 10.47
C TYR A 29 -8.52 -1.67 9.39
N MET A 30 -8.30 -2.42 8.32
CA MET A 30 -7.43 -2.03 7.20
C MET A 30 -7.93 -0.76 6.51
N ASN A 31 -9.21 -0.69 6.16
CA ASN A 31 -9.76 0.45 5.44
C ASN A 31 -9.70 1.74 6.26
N ARG A 32 -9.77 1.67 7.61
CA ARG A 32 -9.55 2.83 8.47
C ARG A 32 -8.19 3.50 8.24
N TYR A 33 -7.12 2.70 8.04
CA TYR A 33 -5.77 3.19 7.79
C TYR A 33 -5.53 3.53 6.32
N LEU A 34 -6.20 2.85 5.39
CA LEU A 34 -6.02 3.07 3.95
C LEU A 34 -6.88 4.25 3.41
N ALA A 35 -7.96 4.60 4.09
CA ALA A 35 -8.89 5.66 3.67
C ALA A 35 -8.21 7.01 3.33
N PRO A 36 -7.21 7.48 4.08
CA PRO A 36 -6.53 8.74 3.74
C PRO A 36 -5.80 8.72 2.40
N LEU A 37 -5.47 7.53 1.86
CA LEU A 37 -4.81 7.38 0.56
C LEU A 37 -5.77 7.54 -0.64
N GLY A 38 -7.09 7.51 -0.40
CA GLY A 38 -8.13 7.85 -1.35
C GLY A 38 -8.41 6.81 -2.44
N CYS A 39 -7.43 6.02 -2.85
CA CYS A 39 -7.52 5.09 -3.99
C CYS A 39 -7.37 3.61 -3.61
N MET A 40 -7.33 3.30 -2.32
CA MET A 40 -7.05 1.96 -1.81
C MET A 40 -8.16 1.49 -0.89
N GLU A 41 -9.03 0.64 -1.41
CA GLU A 41 -10.06 -0.02 -0.62
C GLU A 41 -9.90 -1.53 -0.70
N ILE A 42 -10.07 -2.19 0.44
CA ILE A 42 -10.08 -3.65 0.57
C ILE A 42 -11.50 -4.12 0.86
N THR A 43 -11.89 -5.23 0.24
CA THR A 43 -13.18 -5.88 0.48
C THR A 43 -12.99 -7.28 1.05
N THR A 44 -14.02 -7.81 1.71
CA THR A 44 -14.03 -9.21 2.22
C THR A 44 -13.81 -10.22 1.11
N SER A 45 -14.36 -9.96 -0.09
CA SER A 45 -14.15 -10.81 -1.27
C SER A 45 -12.70 -10.83 -1.73
N MET A 46 -12.00 -9.70 -1.67
CA MET A 46 -10.57 -9.61 -2.02
C MET A 46 -9.72 -10.41 -1.03
N VAL A 47 -9.93 -10.24 0.27
CA VAL A 47 -9.20 -10.97 1.30
C VAL A 47 -9.45 -12.49 1.16
N SER A 48 -10.70 -12.90 1.00
CA SER A 48 -11.06 -14.31 0.78
C SER A 48 -10.42 -14.89 -0.47
N ASN A 49 -10.33 -14.10 -1.55
CA ASN A 49 -9.65 -14.54 -2.78
C ASN A 49 -8.13 -14.67 -2.59
N TYR A 50 -7.49 -13.79 -1.81
CA TYR A 50 -6.06 -13.92 -1.50
C TYR A 50 -5.75 -15.18 -0.70
N VAL A 51 -6.60 -15.53 0.26
CA VAL A 51 -6.50 -16.79 1.01
C VAL A 51 -6.74 -17.99 0.07
N LYS A 52 -7.81 -17.97 -0.73
CA LYS A 52 -8.14 -19.06 -1.66
C LYS A 52 -7.01 -19.33 -2.66
N LYS A 53 -6.32 -18.27 -3.12
CA LYS A 53 -5.18 -18.38 -4.04
C LYS A 53 -3.84 -18.67 -3.36
N GLY A 54 -3.81 -18.80 -2.04
CA GLY A 54 -2.60 -19.11 -1.27
C GLY A 54 -1.61 -17.94 -1.12
N TYR A 55 -1.99 -16.70 -1.46
CA TYR A 55 -1.16 -15.53 -1.21
C TYR A 55 -1.05 -15.21 0.28
N ILE A 56 -2.09 -15.50 1.03
CA ILE A 56 -2.17 -15.42 2.50
C ILE A 56 -2.57 -16.79 3.01
N SER A 57 -1.96 -17.22 4.12
CA SER A 57 -2.32 -18.46 4.80
C SER A 57 -3.77 -18.44 5.32
N ASN A 58 -4.36 -19.63 5.51
CA ASN A 58 -5.70 -19.70 6.08
C ASN A 58 -5.74 -19.11 7.50
N PRO A 59 -6.79 -18.32 7.83
CA PRO A 59 -6.98 -17.83 9.20
C PRO A 59 -7.25 -18.98 10.16
N VAL A 60 -6.70 -18.88 11.37
CA VAL A 60 -6.93 -19.87 12.44
C VAL A 60 -8.24 -19.54 13.14
N ARG A 61 -9.16 -20.50 13.26
CA ARG A 61 -10.49 -20.29 13.85
C ARG A 61 -11.24 -19.10 13.26
N LYS A 62 -11.08 -18.85 11.94
CA LYS A 62 -11.63 -17.71 11.21
C LYS A 62 -11.05 -16.35 11.62
N GLN A 63 -9.99 -16.31 12.40
CA GLN A 63 -9.32 -15.08 12.84
C GLN A 63 -7.99 -14.90 12.11
N TYR A 64 -7.76 -13.69 11.62
CA TYR A 64 -6.52 -13.25 10.99
C TYR A 64 -5.55 -12.74 12.05
N SER A 65 -4.34 -13.25 12.05
CA SER A 65 -3.28 -12.82 12.96
C SER A 65 -2.70 -11.45 12.54
N ALA A 66 -1.95 -10.81 13.44
CA ALA A 66 -1.22 -9.58 13.16
C ALA A 66 -0.30 -9.72 11.93
N GLU A 67 0.38 -10.87 11.78
CA GLU A 67 1.21 -11.16 10.61
C GLU A 67 0.40 -11.16 9.31
N GLN A 68 -0.75 -11.84 9.30
CA GLN A 68 -1.62 -11.88 8.12
C GLN A 68 -2.16 -10.49 7.77
N ILE A 69 -2.53 -9.69 8.77
CA ILE A 69 -3.01 -8.32 8.59
C ILE A 69 -1.90 -7.42 8.04
N ALA A 70 -0.66 -7.55 8.54
CA ALA A 70 0.49 -6.82 8.02
C ALA A 70 0.74 -7.12 6.53
N TYR A 71 0.72 -8.41 6.13
CA TYR A 71 0.82 -8.78 4.71
C TYR A 71 -0.34 -8.26 3.87
N LEU A 72 -1.57 -8.30 4.40
CA LEU A 72 -2.75 -7.78 3.69
C LEU A 72 -2.67 -6.27 3.47
N LEU A 73 -2.21 -5.50 4.47
CA LEU A 73 -1.98 -4.06 4.36
C LEU A 73 -0.92 -3.75 3.30
N PHE A 74 0.19 -4.51 3.28
CA PHE A 74 1.20 -4.37 2.24
C PHE A 74 0.62 -4.69 0.84
N ILE A 75 -0.13 -5.79 0.68
CA ILE A 75 -0.79 -6.16 -0.59
C ILE A 75 -1.71 -5.04 -1.05
N ALA A 76 -2.52 -4.48 -0.15
CA ALA A 76 -3.47 -3.42 -0.48
C ALA A 76 -2.77 -2.20 -1.11
N VAL A 77 -1.60 -1.84 -0.59
CA VAL A 77 -0.78 -0.74 -1.10
C VAL A 77 -0.04 -1.14 -2.37
N ALA A 78 0.69 -2.26 -2.35
CA ALA A 78 1.61 -2.65 -3.42
C ALA A 78 0.92 -3.10 -4.71
N LYS A 79 -0.32 -3.62 -4.64
CA LYS A 79 -1.07 -4.15 -5.80
C LYS A 79 -1.36 -3.10 -6.88
N SER A 80 -1.27 -1.81 -6.57
CA SER A 80 -1.40 -0.74 -7.56
C SER A 80 -0.19 -0.64 -8.50
N ALA A 81 0.98 -1.09 -8.05
CA ALA A 81 2.23 -1.04 -8.80
C ALA A 81 2.78 -2.43 -9.18
N LEU A 82 2.41 -3.49 -8.47
CA LEU A 82 2.94 -4.84 -8.65
C LEU A 82 1.85 -5.87 -8.91
N SER A 83 2.18 -6.88 -9.72
CA SER A 83 1.37 -8.09 -9.81
C SER A 83 1.43 -8.91 -8.52
N MET A 84 0.41 -9.74 -8.26
CA MET A 84 0.41 -10.62 -7.08
C MET A 84 1.58 -11.61 -7.07
N ASP A 85 2.04 -12.06 -8.23
CA ASP A 85 3.21 -12.95 -8.35
C ASP A 85 4.48 -12.23 -7.90
N ASN A 86 4.67 -10.96 -8.29
CA ASN A 86 5.81 -10.16 -7.86
C ASN A 86 5.75 -9.82 -6.36
N ILE A 87 4.57 -9.53 -5.83
CA ILE A 87 4.37 -9.35 -4.37
C ILE A 87 4.76 -10.64 -3.63
N THR A 88 4.33 -11.80 -4.11
CA THR A 88 4.67 -13.10 -3.50
C THR A 88 6.19 -13.36 -3.53
N ARG A 89 6.86 -13.04 -4.65
CA ARG A 89 8.33 -13.14 -4.74
C ARG A 89 9.02 -12.22 -3.74
N LEU A 90 8.52 -11.00 -3.59
CA LEU A 90 9.06 -10.04 -2.61
C LEU A 90 8.91 -10.56 -1.17
N PHE A 91 7.77 -11.17 -0.83
CA PHE A 91 7.58 -11.84 0.46
C PHE A 91 8.57 -13.00 0.68
N GLN A 92 8.80 -13.82 -0.35
CA GLN A 92 9.76 -14.92 -0.28
C GLN A 92 11.20 -14.43 -0.05
N MET A 93 11.59 -13.31 -0.66
CA MET A 93 12.90 -12.68 -0.45
C MET A 93 12.99 -12.12 0.97
N GLN A 94 11.99 -11.33 1.40
CA GLN A 94 11.93 -10.70 2.72
C GLN A 94 12.10 -11.72 3.85
N ARG A 95 11.37 -12.85 3.79
CA ARG A 95 11.38 -13.89 4.83
C ARG A 95 12.75 -14.54 5.06
N LYS A 96 13.68 -14.45 4.10
CA LYS A 96 15.04 -14.98 4.21
C LYS A 96 15.97 -14.06 5.02
N THR A 97 15.65 -12.75 5.07
CA THR A 97 16.54 -11.72 5.58
C THR A 97 16.00 -11.01 6.81
N TYR A 98 14.68 -10.77 6.85
CA TYR A 98 14.05 -9.96 7.89
C TYR A 98 12.84 -10.66 8.51
N THR A 99 12.60 -10.40 9.78
CA THR A 99 11.30 -10.75 10.41
C THR A 99 10.17 -9.95 9.79
N VAL A 100 8.93 -10.46 9.91
CA VAL A 100 7.75 -9.74 9.41
C VAL A 100 7.62 -8.37 10.06
N GLN A 101 7.85 -8.27 11.37
CA GLN A 101 7.81 -7.00 12.09
C GLN A 101 8.82 -6.00 11.52
N GLN A 102 10.09 -6.39 11.37
CA GLN A 102 11.13 -5.50 10.84
C GLN A 102 10.80 -4.99 9.44
N ALA A 103 10.37 -5.89 8.55
CA ALA A 103 10.03 -5.53 7.18
C ALA A 103 8.78 -4.65 7.10
N TYR A 104 7.76 -4.95 7.91
CA TYR A 104 6.53 -4.20 7.93
C TYR A 104 6.70 -2.79 8.54
N ASP A 105 7.42 -2.67 9.65
CA ASP A 105 7.67 -1.37 10.28
C ASP A 105 8.52 -0.48 9.35
N TYR A 106 9.54 -1.05 8.68
CA TYR A 106 10.30 -0.32 7.65
C TYR A 106 9.43 0.11 6.47
N PHE A 107 8.51 -0.77 6.00
CA PHE A 107 7.53 -0.40 4.98
C PHE A 107 6.67 0.78 5.41
N CYS A 108 6.17 0.79 6.64
CA CYS A 108 5.35 1.88 7.17
C CYS A 108 6.13 3.21 7.18
N ASP A 109 7.35 3.22 7.75
CA ASP A 109 8.19 4.41 7.83
C ASP A 109 8.55 4.95 6.44
N SER A 110 8.92 4.05 5.52
CA SER A 110 9.28 4.42 4.14
C SER A 110 8.09 4.94 3.35
N LEU A 111 6.88 4.36 3.53
CA LEU A 111 5.67 4.82 2.87
C LEU A 111 5.29 6.22 3.34
N GLU A 112 5.27 6.45 4.64
CA GLU A 112 4.93 7.75 5.24
C GLU A 112 5.89 8.84 4.80
N SER A 113 7.21 8.61 4.90
CA SER A 113 8.24 9.59 4.51
C SER A 113 8.22 9.88 3.01
N THR A 114 8.03 8.85 2.16
CA THR A 114 7.96 9.04 0.71
C THR A 114 6.69 9.77 0.29
N LEU A 115 5.55 9.51 0.94
CA LEU A 115 4.32 10.28 0.73
C LEU A 115 4.53 11.76 1.08
N GLN A 116 5.10 12.06 2.25
CA GLN A 116 5.37 13.45 2.65
C GLN A 116 6.27 14.16 1.64
N TYR A 117 7.32 13.49 1.16
CA TYR A 117 8.19 14.03 0.11
C TYR A 117 7.44 14.25 -1.20
N THR A 118 6.70 13.26 -1.69
CA THR A 118 5.98 13.33 -2.97
C THR A 118 4.91 14.43 -2.98
N PHE A 119 4.29 14.71 -1.82
CA PHE A 119 3.31 15.79 -1.68
C PHE A 119 3.92 17.15 -1.29
N GLY A 120 5.26 17.27 -1.26
CA GLY A 120 5.97 18.52 -0.98
C GLY A 120 5.87 18.97 0.49
N LEU A 121 5.64 18.05 1.42
CA LEU A 121 5.58 18.35 2.86
C LEU A 121 6.96 18.28 3.53
N THR A 122 7.94 17.72 2.84
CA THR A 122 9.34 17.66 3.24
C THR A 122 10.25 17.72 2.01
N ASP A 123 11.46 18.25 2.18
CA ASP A 123 12.48 18.32 1.11
C ASP A 123 13.45 17.13 1.19
N THR A 124 13.28 16.24 2.16
CA THR A 124 14.19 15.10 2.37
C THR A 124 13.52 13.78 2.03
N MET A 125 14.22 12.97 1.24
CA MET A 125 13.88 11.58 0.97
C MET A 125 15.07 10.70 1.27
N GLU A 126 14.83 9.52 1.85
CA GLU A 126 15.87 8.51 2.03
C GLU A 126 16.51 8.15 0.68
N ARG A 127 17.84 8.22 0.57
CA ARG A 127 18.56 7.90 -0.67
C ARG A 127 18.72 6.40 -0.84
N PHE A 128 18.75 5.94 -2.09
CA PHE A 128 19.17 4.58 -2.41
C PHE A 128 20.62 4.38 -1.97
N ASN A 129 20.84 3.32 -1.19
CA ASN A 129 22.20 2.86 -0.86
C ASN A 129 22.49 1.63 -1.73
N PRO A 130 23.51 1.67 -2.62
CA PRO A 130 23.88 0.51 -3.44
C PRO A 130 24.29 -0.74 -2.64
N ALA A 131 24.63 -0.57 -1.35
CA ALA A 131 24.93 -1.67 -0.44
C ALA A 131 23.69 -2.30 0.22
N ASP A 132 22.49 -1.75 -0.01
CA ASP A 132 21.27 -2.34 0.52
C ASP A 132 20.99 -3.70 -0.12
N MET A 133 20.34 -4.57 0.67
CA MET A 133 19.89 -5.87 0.16
C MET A 133 18.85 -5.69 -0.96
N PRO A 134 18.85 -6.56 -1.98
CA PRO A 134 17.98 -6.43 -3.14
C PRO A 134 16.49 -6.28 -2.80
N GLU A 135 15.99 -7.00 -1.80
CA GLU A 135 14.60 -6.91 -1.35
C GLU A 135 14.25 -5.54 -0.76
N ARG A 136 15.19 -4.89 -0.05
CA ARG A 136 15.01 -3.54 0.46
C ARG A 136 14.96 -2.53 -0.68
N MET A 137 15.82 -2.68 -1.67
CA MET A 137 15.82 -1.82 -2.86
C MET A 137 14.52 -1.97 -3.65
N MET A 138 14.03 -3.21 -3.84
CA MET A 138 12.77 -3.48 -4.53
C MET A 138 11.57 -2.94 -3.76
N LEU A 139 11.56 -3.06 -2.43
CA LEU A 139 10.51 -2.50 -1.58
C LEU A 139 10.45 -0.97 -1.72
N ARG A 140 11.60 -0.30 -1.66
CA ARG A 140 11.65 1.17 -1.82
C ARG A 140 11.20 1.61 -3.21
N ALA A 141 11.63 0.92 -4.28
CA ALA A 141 11.17 1.21 -5.63
C ALA A 141 9.65 1.04 -5.75
N THR A 142 9.09 0.01 -5.13
CA THR A 142 7.64 -0.21 -5.06
C THR A 142 6.94 0.94 -4.35
N ILE A 143 7.44 1.39 -3.20
CA ILE A 143 6.87 2.49 -2.42
C ILE A 143 6.89 3.78 -3.25
N ILE A 144 7.99 4.11 -3.91
CA ILE A 144 8.10 5.28 -4.78
C ILE A 144 7.06 5.22 -5.91
N ALA A 145 6.92 4.09 -6.59
CA ALA A 145 5.91 3.92 -7.64
C ALA A 145 4.49 4.12 -7.11
N VAL A 146 4.17 3.51 -5.96
CA VAL A 146 2.85 3.61 -5.32
C VAL A 146 2.54 5.04 -4.90
N THR A 147 3.48 5.75 -4.27
CA THR A 147 3.26 7.13 -3.82
C THR A 147 3.01 8.09 -4.99
N HIS A 148 3.67 7.87 -6.13
CA HIS A 148 3.39 8.64 -7.34
C HIS A 148 2.03 8.31 -7.96
N ILE A 149 1.57 7.05 -7.89
CA ILE A 149 0.21 6.68 -8.30
C ILE A 149 -0.83 7.38 -7.42
N ILE A 150 -0.64 7.38 -6.09
CA ILE A 150 -1.51 8.09 -5.15
C ILE A 150 -1.55 9.59 -5.46
N TYR A 151 -0.38 10.20 -5.68
CA TYR A 151 -0.26 11.61 -6.03
C TYR A 151 -1.02 11.94 -7.33
N LEU A 152 -0.76 11.17 -8.41
CA LEU A 152 -1.44 11.37 -9.70
C LEU A 152 -2.95 11.23 -9.56
N SER A 153 -3.44 10.19 -8.88
CA SER A 153 -4.87 10.01 -8.63
C SER A 153 -5.46 11.23 -7.92
N SER A 154 -4.78 11.74 -6.89
CA SER A 154 -5.24 12.91 -6.15
C SER A 154 -5.29 14.19 -7.01
N GLN A 155 -4.37 14.36 -7.96
CA GLN A 155 -4.36 15.50 -8.88
C GLN A 155 -5.52 15.41 -9.87
N PHE A 156 -5.78 14.25 -10.45
CA PHE A 156 -6.90 14.03 -11.35
C PHE A 156 -8.25 14.22 -10.65
N ASP A 157 -8.42 13.73 -9.43
CA ASP A 157 -9.63 13.94 -8.63
C ASP A 157 -9.86 15.44 -8.36
N ALA A 158 -8.80 16.19 -8.04
CA ALA A 158 -8.87 17.63 -7.84
C ALA A 158 -9.29 18.40 -9.12
N MET A 159 -8.78 17.99 -10.29
CA MET A 159 -9.16 18.57 -11.59
C MET A 159 -10.63 18.29 -11.92
N GLN A 160 -11.13 17.09 -11.66
CA GLN A 160 -12.53 16.74 -11.88
C GLN A 160 -13.47 17.54 -10.98
N GLY A 161 -13.11 17.74 -9.71
CA GLY A 161 -13.88 18.56 -8.75
C GLY A 161 -13.96 20.04 -9.09
N GLN A 162 -13.02 20.55 -9.91
CA GLN A 162 -13.01 21.95 -10.37
C GLN A 162 -13.75 22.20 -11.70
N GLY A 163 -14.35 21.17 -12.30
CA GLY A 163 -15.14 21.29 -13.54
C GLY A 163 -14.30 21.65 -14.79
N THR A 164 -12.98 21.47 -14.78
CA THR A 164 -12.05 21.87 -15.83
C THR A 164 -11.79 20.81 -16.90
N LEU A 165 -12.35 19.60 -16.77
CA LEU A 165 -12.30 18.59 -17.83
C LEU A 165 -13.72 18.20 -18.24
N PRO A 166 -14.09 18.32 -19.54
CA PRO A 166 -15.35 17.77 -20.02
C PRO A 166 -15.36 16.26 -19.81
N ALA A 167 -16.44 15.76 -19.24
CA ALA A 167 -16.70 14.33 -19.15
C ALA A 167 -16.63 13.75 -20.59
N SER A 168 -15.83 12.67 -20.77
CA SER A 168 -15.70 11.93 -22.04
C SER A 168 -15.32 12.76 -23.28
N GLY A 169 -14.08 13.25 -23.35
CA GLY A 169 -13.45 13.57 -24.60
C GLY A 169 -12.81 12.30 -25.20
N HIS A 170 -13.41 11.71 -26.25
CA HIS A 170 -12.67 10.83 -27.14
C HIS A 170 -11.39 11.58 -27.58
N LEU A 171 -10.23 11.01 -27.28
CA LEU A 171 -8.99 11.44 -27.91
C LEU A 171 -9.14 11.09 -29.40
N ALA A 172 -9.59 12.05 -30.21
CA ALA A 172 -9.43 11.96 -31.64
C ALA A 172 -7.94 12.04 -31.91
N LEU A 173 -7.33 10.93 -32.33
CA LEU A 173 -5.98 10.96 -32.85
C LEU A 173 -6.00 11.84 -34.13
N PRO A 174 -5.01 12.68 -34.35
CA PRO A 174 -4.91 13.44 -35.62
C PRO A 174 -4.83 12.42 -36.77
N GLU A 175 -5.73 12.52 -37.74
CA GLU A 175 -5.63 11.83 -39.02
C GLU A 175 -4.40 12.37 -39.75
N GLU A 176 -3.53 11.47 -40.24
CA GLU A 176 -2.40 11.82 -41.10
C GLU A 176 -2.89 12.28 -42.48
#